data_69e78e1e40cdb0227af5f1986bf1a806
#
_entry.id   69e78e1e40cdb0227af5f1986bf1a806
#
_cell.length_a   1.000
_cell.length_b   1.000
_cell.length_c   1.000
_cell.angle_alpha   90.00
_cell.angle_beta   90.00
_cell.angle_gamma   90.00
#
_symmetry.space_group_name_H-M   'P 1'
#
loop_
_entity.id
_entity.type
_entity.pdbx_description
1 polymer ?
#
loop_
_entity_poly.entity_id
_entity_poly.type
_entity_poly.pdbx_seq_one_letter_code
_entity_poly.pdbx_strand_id
1 'polypeptide(L)'
;MTYKVLLVEDELAIRKFTKINVEKAGFQVFEAGSGEEGVEIALREKPHIVILDVMLPGINGFEVCSILRNEIPNIGIIMLTAKSQEIDKILGLEQGTDDYMVKPFNPQELVLRIKSLVRRIDYKVDVPDNENISDGPFTFNLYSKKFMKDGKVIDLTPTELALIKIFLTNVDKAFTREELVELAWGEENKADTKIIDVNIRRIRAKIEDNPAKPDYLHTVWGVGYRWGE
;
A
#
# COMPACT_ATOMS: atom_id res chain seq x y z
N MET A 1 -11.50 3.02 17.59
CA MET A 1 -12.10 2.54 16.34
C MET A 1 -11.53 1.16 16.06
N THR A 2 -12.35 0.15 15.76
CA THR A 2 -11.85 -1.19 15.44
C THR A 2 -11.61 -1.27 13.93
N TYR A 3 -10.40 -1.64 13.51
CA TYR A 3 -10.09 -1.78 12.09
C TYR A 3 -10.68 -3.06 11.51
N LYS A 4 -11.29 -2.93 10.34
CA LYS A 4 -11.88 -4.02 9.58
C LYS A 4 -10.84 -4.57 8.60
N VAL A 5 -10.64 -5.88 8.60
CA VAL A 5 -9.75 -6.61 7.69
C VAL A 5 -10.60 -7.63 6.94
N LEU A 6 -10.48 -7.67 5.62
CA LEU A 6 -11.05 -8.71 4.79
C LEU A 6 -9.94 -9.69 4.42
N LEU A 7 -10.18 -10.98 4.64
CA LEU A 7 -9.30 -12.07 4.26
C LEU A 7 -9.92 -12.85 3.10
N VAL A 8 -9.27 -12.83 1.95
CA VAL A 8 -9.68 -13.55 0.74
C VAL A 8 -8.68 -14.68 0.48
N GLU A 9 -9.09 -15.91 0.75
CA GLU A 9 -8.24 -17.11 0.72
C GLU A 9 -9.15 -18.32 0.49
N ASP A 10 -8.90 -19.12 -0.52
CA ASP A 10 -9.74 -20.27 -0.86
C ASP A 10 -9.49 -21.47 0.08
N GLU A 11 -8.26 -21.65 0.54
CA GLU A 11 -7.91 -22.75 1.42
C GLU A 11 -8.43 -22.52 2.85
N LEU A 12 -9.46 -23.27 3.24
CA LEU A 12 -10.17 -23.12 4.52
C LEU A 12 -9.24 -23.20 5.75
N ALA A 13 -8.20 -24.04 5.69
CA ALA A 13 -7.25 -24.21 6.79
C ALA A 13 -6.40 -22.95 6.98
N ILE A 14 -5.86 -22.39 5.91
CA ILE A 14 -5.08 -21.16 5.92
C ILE A 14 -5.96 -20.00 6.34
N ARG A 15 -7.17 -19.90 5.77
CA ARG A 15 -8.14 -18.84 6.09
C ARG A 15 -8.49 -18.81 7.58
N LYS A 16 -8.88 -19.96 8.15
CA LYS A 16 -9.20 -20.04 9.59
C LYS A 16 -8.02 -19.73 10.49
N PHE A 17 -6.85 -20.27 10.15
CA PHE A 17 -5.62 -20.02 10.92
C PHE A 17 -5.25 -18.54 10.90
N THR A 18 -5.29 -17.91 9.74
CA THR A 18 -5.00 -16.48 9.57
C THR A 18 -6.01 -15.62 10.32
N LYS A 19 -7.32 -15.90 10.17
CA LYS A 19 -8.38 -15.20 10.90
C LYS A 19 -8.15 -15.17 12.40
N ILE A 20 -7.91 -16.33 13.01
CA ILE A 20 -7.71 -16.43 14.47
C ILE A 20 -6.56 -15.52 14.93
N ASN A 21 -5.47 -15.47 14.19
CA ASN A 21 -4.31 -14.65 14.56
C ASN A 21 -4.57 -13.16 14.39
N VAL A 22 -5.29 -12.78 13.33
CA VAL A 22 -5.63 -11.37 13.06
C VAL A 22 -6.69 -10.88 14.07
N GLU A 23 -7.69 -11.69 14.42
CA GLU A 23 -8.68 -11.36 15.46
C GLU A 23 -8.03 -11.22 16.84
N LYS A 24 -7.09 -12.14 17.21
CA LYS A 24 -6.31 -12.01 18.45
C LYS A 24 -5.51 -10.73 18.54
N ALA A 25 -5.13 -10.17 17.40
CA ALA A 25 -4.42 -8.89 17.34
C ALA A 25 -5.35 -7.65 17.46
N GLY A 26 -6.67 -7.86 17.63
CA GLY A 26 -7.67 -6.82 17.87
C GLY A 26 -8.37 -6.29 16.62
N PHE A 27 -8.27 -6.97 15.48
CA PHE A 27 -8.94 -6.61 14.24
C PHE A 27 -10.30 -7.30 14.11
N GLN A 28 -11.25 -6.63 13.45
CA GLN A 28 -12.49 -7.26 13.01
C GLN A 28 -12.25 -7.91 11.65
N VAL A 29 -12.46 -9.23 11.53
CA VAL A 29 -12.14 -9.98 10.31
C VAL A 29 -13.41 -10.43 9.59
N PHE A 30 -13.49 -10.12 8.30
CA PHE A 30 -14.39 -10.70 7.33
C PHE A 30 -13.65 -11.74 6.50
N GLU A 31 -14.34 -12.75 6.01
CA GLU A 31 -13.76 -13.86 5.25
C GLU A 31 -14.45 -14.00 3.91
N ALA A 32 -13.67 -14.35 2.88
CA ALA A 32 -14.16 -14.75 1.57
C ALA A 32 -13.36 -15.97 1.08
N GLY A 33 -14.04 -16.90 0.42
CA GLY A 33 -13.46 -18.11 -0.14
C GLY A 33 -13.16 -18.03 -1.65
N SER A 34 -13.55 -16.93 -2.31
CA SER A 34 -13.27 -16.67 -3.72
C SER A 34 -13.05 -15.18 -3.96
N GLY A 35 -12.51 -14.85 -5.15
CA GLY A 35 -12.28 -13.47 -5.54
C GLY A 35 -13.58 -12.68 -5.66
N GLU A 36 -14.63 -13.28 -6.24
CA GLU A 36 -15.96 -12.68 -6.43
C GLU A 36 -16.60 -12.33 -5.09
N GLU A 37 -16.59 -13.28 -4.15
CA GLU A 37 -17.09 -13.06 -2.78
C GLU A 37 -16.28 -11.95 -2.08
N GLY A 38 -14.96 -11.94 -2.29
CA GLY A 38 -14.07 -10.92 -1.75
C GLY A 38 -14.43 -9.51 -2.21
N VAL A 39 -14.69 -9.32 -3.50
CA VAL A 39 -15.13 -8.04 -4.07
C VAL A 39 -16.48 -7.63 -3.48
N GLU A 40 -17.47 -8.54 -3.43
CA GLU A 40 -18.80 -8.25 -2.88
C GLU A 40 -18.71 -7.77 -1.42
N ILE A 41 -17.96 -8.53 -0.58
CA ILE A 41 -17.78 -8.17 0.83
C ILE A 41 -17.02 -6.85 0.97
N ALA A 42 -16.00 -6.60 0.16
CA ALA A 42 -15.24 -5.35 0.23
C ALA A 42 -16.12 -4.14 -0.06
N LEU A 43 -16.97 -4.20 -1.08
CA LEU A 43 -17.89 -3.11 -1.44
C LEU A 43 -18.96 -2.87 -0.36
N ARG A 44 -19.46 -3.93 0.26
CA ARG A 44 -20.49 -3.88 1.31
C ARG A 44 -19.94 -3.39 2.64
N GLU A 45 -18.86 -4.02 3.12
CA GLU A 45 -18.31 -3.81 4.48
C GLU A 45 -17.30 -2.68 4.57
N LYS A 46 -16.74 -2.26 3.43
CA LYS A 46 -15.71 -1.22 3.31
C LYS A 46 -14.56 -1.46 4.30
N PRO A 47 -13.84 -2.59 4.19
CA PRO A 47 -12.72 -2.88 5.07
C PRO A 47 -11.60 -1.85 4.88
N HIS A 48 -10.78 -1.68 5.90
CA HIS A 48 -9.60 -0.80 5.82
C HIS A 48 -8.44 -1.50 5.09
N ILE A 49 -8.36 -2.83 5.26
CA ILE A 49 -7.29 -3.66 4.69
C ILE A 49 -7.89 -4.94 4.10
N VAL A 50 -7.34 -5.37 2.97
CA VAL A 50 -7.58 -6.68 2.37
C VAL A 50 -6.29 -7.48 2.38
N ILE A 51 -6.36 -8.70 2.92
CA ILE A 51 -5.35 -9.75 2.77
C ILE A 51 -5.86 -10.64 1.65
N LEU A 52 -5.09 -10.74 0.57
CA LEU A 52 -5.56 -11.26 -0.71
C LEU A 52 -4.62 -12.33 -1.25
N ASP A 53 -5.09 -13.57 -1.33
CA ASP A 53 -4.35 -14.60 -2.05
C ASP A 53 -4.29 -14.29 -3.55
N VAL A 54 -3.13 -14.53 -4.14
CA VAL A 54 -2.93 -14.41 -5.58
C VAL A 54 -3.62 -15.55 -6.33
N MET A 55 -3.58 -16.76 -5.78
CA MET A 55 -4.03 -17.99 -6.44
C MET A 55 -5.47 -18.35 -6.03
N LEU A 56 -6.43 -17.53 -6.43
CA LEU A 56 -7.86 -17.79 -6.17
C LEU A 56 -8.53 -18.48 -7.35
N PRO A 57 -9.53 -19.34 -7.11
CA PRO A 57 -10.41 -19.86 -8.15
C PRO A 57 -11.32 -18.76 -8.71
N GLY A 58 -11.66 -18.82 -10.01
CA GLY A 58 -12.46 -17.78 -10.68
C GLY A 58 -11.60 -16.58 -11.00
N ILE A 59 -11.97 -15.40 -10.53
CA ILE A 59 -11.10 -14.21 -10.65
C ILE A 59 -9.95 -14.31 -9.67
N ASN A 60 -8.72 -14.17 -10.20
CA ASN A 60 -7.50 -14.27 -9.40
C ASN A 60 -7.26 -13.02 -8.53
N GLY A 61 -6.31 -13.10 -7.58
CA GLY A 61 -6.03 -11.99 -6.68
C GLY A 61 -5.58 -10.70 -7.36
N PHE A 62 -4.98 -10.78 -8.53
CA PHE A 62 -4.60 -9.58 -9.29
C PHE A 62 -5.81 -8.86 -9.88
N GLU A 63 -6.77 -9.63 -10.40
CA GLU A 63 -8.04 -9.09 -10.91
C GLU A 63 -8.85 -8.46 -9.76
N VAL A 64 -8.94 -9.14 -8.60
CA VAL A 64 -9.55 -8.58 -7.39
C VAL A 64 -8.88 -7.27 -6.98
N CYS A 65 -7.54 -7.22 -6.93
CA CYS A 65 -6.78 -6.02 -6.60
C CYS A 65 -7.10 -4.87 -7.54
N SER A 66 -7.13 -5.12 -8.85
CA SER A 66 -7.48 -4.12 -9.86
C SER A 66 -8.89 -3.57 -9.67
N ILE A 67 -9.88 -4.44 -9.43
CA ILE A 67 -11.27 -4.03 -9.17
C ILE A 67 -11.33 -3.17 -7.90
N LEU A 68 -10.71 -3.61 -6.81
CA LEU A 68 -10.74 -2.89 -5.54
C LEU A 68 -10.04 -1.51 -5.62
N ARG A 69 -8.97 -1.38 -6.42
CA ARG A 69 -8.32 -0.09 -6.64
C ARG A 69 -9.19 0.91 -7.41
N ASN A 70 -9.99 0.43 -8.34
CA ASN A 70 -10.92 1.28 -9.07
C ASN A 70 -12.10 1.72 -8.19
N GLU A 71 -12.63 0.83 -7.36
CA GLU A 71 -13.83 1.08 -6.54
C GLU A 71 -13.50 1.74 -5.18
N ILE A 72 -12.34 1.39 -4.59
CA ILE A 72 -11.91 1.85 -3.27
C ILE A 72 -10.42 2.21 -3.32
N PRO A 73 -10.02 3.33 -3.93
CA PRO A 73 -8.61 3.67 -4.19
C PRO A 73 -7.69 3.63 -2.96
N ASN A 74 -8.21 4.00 -1.79
CA ASN A 74 -7.46 4.13 -0.54
C ASN A 74 -7.47 2.87 0.34
N ILE A 75 -8.03 1.75 -0.13
CA ILE A 75 -7.99 0.48 0.63
C ILE A 75 -6.55 -0.04 0.73
N GLY A 76 -6.14 -0.52 1.90
CA GLY A 76 -4.84 -1.20 2.04
C GLY A 76 -4.90 -2.62 1.49
N ILE A 77 -3.92 -3.04 0.68
CA ILE A 77 -3.89 -4.40 0.12
C ILE A 77 -2.54 -5.07 0.41
N ILE A 78 -2.59 -6.22 1.10
CA ILE A 78 -1.46 -7.12 1.30
C ILE A 78 -1.70 -8.38 0.48
N MET A 79 -0.84 -8.67 -0.49
CA MET A 79 -0.94 -9.90 -1.29
C MET A 79 -0.23 -11.07 -0.63
N LEU A 80 -0.86 -12.25 -0.66
CA LEU A 80 -0.25 -13.52 -0.29
C LEU A 80 0.10 -14.30 -1.57
N THR A 81 1.32 -14.83 -1.67
CA THR A 81 1.79 -15.54 -2.88
C THR A 81 2.54 -16.81 -2.55
N ALA A 82 2.47 -17.83 -3.41
CA ALA A 82 3.10 -19.13 -3.17
C ALA A 82 4.58 -19.19 -3.55
N LYS A 83 5.12 -18.29 -4.38
CA LYS A 83 6.51 -18.41 -4.92
C LYS A 83 7.16 -17.09 -5.33
N SER A 84 8.50 -17.11 -5.33
CA SER A 84 9.38 -16.02 -5.77
C SER A 84 9.17 -15.56 -7.23
N GLN A 85 8.79 -16.44 -8.15
CA GLN A 85 8.49 -16.05 -9.54
C GLN A 85 7.21 -15.22 -9.67
N GLU A 86 6.28 -15.33 -8.70
CA GLU A 86 5.09 -14.51 -8.64
C GLU A 86 5.40 -13.15 -8.01
N ILE A 87 6.44 -13.07 -7.16
CA ILE A 87 6.94 -11.79 -6.65
C ILE A 87 7.33 -10.87 -7.81
N ASP A 88 8.03 -11.39 -8.81
CA ASP A 88 8.41 -10.60 -9.98
C ASP A 88 7.17 -10.13 -10.77
N LYS A 89 6.09 -10.92 -10.76
CA LYS A 89 4.79 -10.51 -11.30
C LYS A 89 4.11 -9.46 -10.41
N ILE A 90 4.11 -9.65 -9.09
CA ILE A 90 3.55 -8.67 -8.13
C ILE A 90 4.30 -7.35 -8.24
N LEU A 91 5.62 -7.40 -8.34
CA LEU A 91 6.47 -6.23 -8.52
C LEU A 91 6.35 -5.64 -9.93
N GLY A 92 6.13 -6.50 -10.95
CA GLY A 92 5.87 -6.07 -12.32
C GLY A 92 4.46 -5.57 -12.56
N LEU A 93 3.51 -5.91 -11.69
CA LEU A 93 2.11 -5.54 -11.85
C LEU A 93 1.87 -4.15 -11.27
N GLU A 94 1.50 -3.25 -12.14
CA GLU A 94 1.08 -1.88 -11.84
C GLU A 94 -0.23 -1.81 -11.02
N GLN A 95 -0.65 -2.92 -10.40
CA GLN A 95 -1.99 -3.11 -9.84
C GLN A 95 -2.20 -2.56 -8.42
N GLY A 96 -1.20 -1.89 -7.83
CA GLY A 96 -1.46 -1.11 -6.62
C GLY A 96 -1.45 -1.88 -5.29
N THR A 97 -0.77 -3.04 -5.16
CA THR A 97 -0.55 -3.65 -3.84
C THR A 97 0.32 -2.76 -2.94
N ASP A 98 0.00 -2.71 -1.64
CA ASP A 98 0.76 -1.96 -0.64
C ASP A 98 1.88 -2.77 0.00
N ASP A 99 1.70 -4.09 0.09
CA ASP A 99 2.68 -5.03 0.63
C ASP A 99 2.42 -6.44 0.09
N TYR A 100 3.37 -7.36 0.29
CA TYR A 100 3.19 -8.77 -0.07
C TYR A 100 3.92 -9.70 0.90
N MET A 101 3.44 -10.95 0.98
CA MET A 101 4.08 -12.02 1.74
C MET A 101 4.09 -13.33 0.97
N VAL A 102 5.15 -14.11 1.16
CA VAL A 102 5.30 -15.44 0.56
C VAL A 102 4.75 -16.51 1.51
N LYS A 103 3.95 -17.42 0.98
CA LYS A 103 3.50 -18.62 1.68
C LYS A 103 4.60 -19.70 1.64
N PRO A 104 4.83 -20.44 2.75
CA PRO A 104 4.19 -20.30 4.06
C PRO A 104 4.74 -19.08 4.82
N PHE A 105 3.86 -18.35 5.51
CA PHE A 105 4.22 -17.15 6.26
C PHE A 105 4.04 -17.32 7.78
N ASN A 106 4.76 -16.50 8.53
CA ASN A 106 4.56 -16.38 9.96
C ASN A 106 3.37 -15.45 10.25
N PRO A 107 2.32 -15.90 10.98
CA PRO A 107 1.16 -15.07 11.31
C PRO A 107 1.51 -13.80 12.09
N GLN A 108 2.55 -13.84 12.93
CA GLN A 108 3.00 -12.65 13.65
C GLN A 108 3.57 -11.60 12.70
N GLU A 109 4.31 -12.03 11.67
CA GLU A 109 4.80 -11.14 10.63
C GLU A 109 3.65 -10.51 9.84
N LEU A 110 2.62 -11.29 9.48
CA LEU A 110 1.43 -10.75 8.82
C LEU A 110 0.75 -9.69 9.69
N VAL A 111 0.59 -9.95 10.99
CA VAL A 111 0.02 -8.96 11.93
C VAL A 111 0.86 -7.68 12.00
N LEU A 112 2.19 -7.77 12.00
CA LEU A 112 3.05 -6.58 11.96
C LEU A 112 2.88 -5.79 10.67
N ARG A 113 2.72 -6.45 9.51
CA ARG A 113 2.46 -5.81 8.22
C ARG A 113 1.09 -5.12 8.20
N ILE A 114 0.06 -5.77 8.74
CA ILE A 114 -1.29 -5.18 8.91
C ILE A 114 -1.19 -3.92 9.77
N LYS A 115 -0.53 -3.97 10.93
CA LYS A 115 -0.35 -2.81 11.82
C LYS A 115 0.42 -1.67 11.14
N SER A 116 1.45 -2.00 10.38
CA SER A 116 2.20 -1.03 9.60
C SER A 116 1.32 -0.34 8.56
N LEU A 117 0.50 -1.10 7.84
CA LEU A 117 -0.43 -0.55 6.86
C LEU A 117 -1.53 0.29 7.52
N VAL A 118 -2.04 -0.13 8.69
CA VAL A 118 -2.96 0.70 9.50
C VAL A 118 -2.33 2.04 9.84
N ARG A 119 -1.06 2.08 10.27
CA ARG A 119 -0.38 3.36 10.55
C ARG A 119 -0.33 4.28 9.33
N ARG A 120 -0.11 3.74 8.13
CA ARG A 120 -0.13 4.51 6.87
C ARG A 120 -1.53 5.04 6.55
N ILE A 121 -2.57 4.25 6.80
CA ILE A 121 -3.97 4.63 6.58
C ILE A 121 -4.44 5.64 7.63
N ASP A 122 -4.11 5.42 8.92
CA ASP A 122 -4.65 6.19 10.06
C ASP A 122 -3.67 7.20 10.64
N TYR A 123 -2.72 7.63 9.83
CA TYR A 123 -1.78 8.65 10.26
C TYR A 123 -2.55 9.88 10.76
N LYS A 124 -2.76 9.93 12.09
CA LYS A 124 -3.29 11.11 12.76
C LYS A 124 -2.16 12.11 12.90
N VAL A 125 -2.31 13.23 12.26
CA VAL A 125 -1.46 14.40 12.51
C VAL A 125 -2.26 15.28 13.45
N ASP A 126 -1.74 15.57 14.63
CA ASP A 126 -2.24 16.65 15.49
C ASP A 126 -1.82 17.99 14.85
N VAL A 127 -2.38 18.27 13.67
CA VAL A 127 -2.15 19.52 12.93
C VAL A 127 -3.48 20.24 12.75
N PRO A 128 -3.47 21.57 12.67
CA PRO A 128 -4.65 22.35 12.31
C PRO A 128 -5.26 21.88 10.99
N ASP A 129 -6.59 21.97 10.87
CA ASP A 129 -7.38 21.48 9.72
C ASP A 129 -6.92 21.99 8.33
N ASN A 130 -6.06 22.99 8.29
CA ASN A 130 -5.58 23.66 7.07
C ASN A 130 -4.06 23.51 6.83
N GLU A 131 -3.37 22.58 7.48
CA GLU A 131 -1.94 22.44 7.23
C GLU A 131 -1.71 21.70 5.91
N ASN A 132 -1.19 22.46 4.94
CA ASN A 132 -0.79 21.99 3.63
C ASN A 132 0.74 22.01 3.52
N ILE A 133 1.29 20.96 2.95
CA ILE A 133 2.66 20.97 2.44
C ILE A 133 2.55 21.20 0.95
N SER A 134 3.26 22.22 0.41
CA SER A 134 3.21 22.53 -1.01
C SER A 134 4.62 22.63 -1.56
N ASP A 135 4.80 22.09 -2.78
CA ASP A 135 6.04 22.20 -3.55
C ASP A 135 5.69 22.20 -5.04
N GLY A 136 6.09 23.27 -5.76
CA GLY A 136 5.71 23.49 -7.15
C GLY A 136 4.19 23.40 -7.36
N PRO A 137 3.71 22.58 -8.31
CA PRO A 137 2.29 22.41 -8.59
C PRO A 137 1.56 21.51 -7.57
N PHE A 138 2.30 20.91 -6.61
CA PHE A 138 1.76 19.92 -5.69
C PHE A 138 1.34 20.53 -4.37
N THR A 139 0.23 20.01 -3.84
CA THR A 139 -0.25 20.32 -2.50
C THR A 139 -0.72 19.04 -1.83
N PHE A 140 -0.22 18.79 -0.63
CA PHE A 140 -0.64 17.70 0.22
C PHE A 140 -1.31 18.25 1.48
N ASN A 141 -2.61 18.04 1.61
CA ASN A 141 -3.34 18.40 2.82
C ASN A 141 -3.20 17.28 3.84
N LEU A 142 -2.53 17.56 4.97
CA LEU A 142 -2.22 16.58 6.01
C LEU A 142 -3.47 16.07 6.74
N TYR A 143 -4.49 16.91 6.92
CA TYR A 143 -5.73 16.54 7.60
C TYR A 143 -6.63 15.65 6.73
N SER A 144 -6.95 16.11 5.52
CA SER A 144 -7.83 15.36 4.61
C SER A 144 -7.12 14.23 3.86
N LYS A 145 -5.77 14.15 3.97
CA LYS A 145 -4.90 13.20 3.24
C LYS A 145 -5.08 13.26 1.72
N LYS A 146 -5.42 14.42 1.20
CA LYS A 146 -5.57 14.65 -0.24
C LYS A 146 -4.27 15.19 -0.81
N PHE A 147 -3.79 14.51 -1.84
CA PHE A 147 -2.68 14.97 -2.65
C PHE A 147 -3.21 15.52 -3.97
N MET A 148 -2.71 16.66 -4.39
CA MET A 148 -3.20 17.38 -5.57
C MET A 148 -2.03 17.86 -6.42
N LYS A 149 -2.22 17.87 -7.76
CA LYS A 149 -1.37 18.57 -8.73
C LYS A 149 -2.24 19.62 -9.43
N ASP A 150 -1.85 20.89 -9.45
CA ASP A 150 -2.61 22.00 -10.03
C ASP A 150 -4.07 22.05 -9.56
N GLY A 151 -4.31 21.79 -8.28
CA GLY A 151 -5.64 21.76 -7.66
C GLY A 151 -6.49 20.53 -8.00
N LYS A 152 -6.01 19.59 -8.80
CA LYS A 152 -6.70 18.34 -9.12
C LYS A 152 -6.22 17.23 -8.19
N VAL A 153 -7.16 16.51 -7.58
CA VAL A 153 -6.84 15.37 -6.71
C VAL A 153 -6.21 14.24 -7.50
N ILE A 154 -5.12 13.69 -6.99
CA ILE A 154 -4.47 12.49 -7.50
C ILE A 154 -4.74 11.34 -6.51
N ASP A 155 -5.36 10.26 -7.00
CA ASP A 155 -5.63 9.08 -6.20
C ASP A 155 -4.35 8.26 -5.98
N LEU A 156 -3.91 8.21 -4.72
CA LEU A 156 -2.75 7.47 -4.30
C LEU A 156 -3.16 6.33 -3.36
N THR A 157 -2.45 5.20 -3.44
CA THR A 157 -2.59 4.13 -2.45
C THR A 157 -2.03 4.59 -1.09
N PRO A 158 -2.38 3.91 0.02
CA PRO A 158 -1.82 4.26 1.33
C PRO A 158 -0.30 4.33 1.36
N THR A 159 0.38 3.43 0.65
CA THR A 159 1.84 3.40 0.57
C THR A 159 2.42 4.53 -0.28
N GLU A 160 1.83 4.78 -1.43
CA GLU A 160 2.23 5.91 -2.30
C GLU A 160 2.07 7.25 -1.55
N LEU A 161 0.96 7.40 -0.81
CA LEU A 161 0.70 8.61 -0.03
C LEU A 161 1.73 8.79 1.10
N ALA A 162 2.10 7.69 1.79
CA ALA A 162 3.13 7.73 2.83
C ALA A 162 4.50 8.14 2.25
N LEU A 163 4.88 7.61 1.09
CA LEU A 163 6.13 7.96 0.41
C LEU A 163 6.12 9.42 -0.07
N ILE A 164 5.04 9.89 -0.69
CA ILE A 164 4.90 11.30 -1.11
C ILE A 164 5.06 12.23 0.09
N LYS A 165 4.44 11.88 1.23
CA LYS A 165 4.60 12.67 2.45
C LYS A 165 6.06 12.75 2.90
N ILE A 166 6.77 11.61 2.94
CA ILE A 166 8.19 11.56 3.32
C ILE A 166 9.00 12.49 2.41
N PHE A 167 8.77 12.44 1.12
CA PHE A 167 9.49 13.27 0.17
C PHE A 167 9.16 14.77 0.32
N LEU A 168 7.89 15.15 0.35
CA LEU A 168 7.47 16.55 0.47
C LEU A 168 7.87 17.20 1.80
N THR A 169 8.01 16.41 2.86
CA THR A 169 8.53 16.92 4.14
C THR A 169 10.06 17.03 4.18
N ASN A 170 10.76 16.54 3.14
CA ASN A 170 12.22 16.50 3.07
C ASN A 170 12.69 16.77 1.63
N VAL A 171 12.24 17.88 1.05
CA VAL A 171 12.64 18.29 -0.30
C VAL A 171 14.17 18.34 -0.40
N ASP A 172 14.74 17.94 -1.54
CA ASP A 172 16.15 17.84 -1.85
C ASP A 172 16.96 16.80 -1.05
N LYS A 173 16.36 16.13 -0.09
CA LYS A 173 17.01 15.02 0.60
C LYS A 173 16.95 13.74 -0.23
N ALA A 174 18.10 13.13 -0.49
CA ALA A 174 18.18 11.78 -1.04
C ALA A 174 17.99 10.74 0.06
N PHE A 175 17.15 9.75 -0.20
CA PHE A 175 16.89 8.62 0.69
C PHE A 175 17.35 7.32 0.04
N THR A 176 17.94 6.42 0.84
CA THR A 176 18.15 5.04 0.41
C THR A 176 16.82 4.27 0.39
N ARG A 177 16.81 3.10 -0.26
CA ARG A 177 15.63 2.24 -0.27
C ARG A 177 15.31 1.72 1.14
N GLU A 178 16.33 1.40 1.90
CA GLU A 178 16.25 0.94 3.28
C GLU A 178 15.63 2.01 4.18
N GLU A 179 16.09 3.26 4.09
CA GLU A 179 15.52 4.40 4.83
C GLU A 179 14.04 4.61 4.48
N LEU A 180 13.68 4.50 3.19
CA LEU A 180 12.28 4.63 2.76
C LEU A 180 11.39 3.49 3.29
N VAL A 181 11.91 2.25 3.33
CA VAL A 181 11.22 1.12 3.97
C VAL A 181 11.04 1.39 5.45
N GLU A 182 12.09 1.78 6.16
CA GLU A 182 12.03 2.05 7.60
C GLU A 182 11.02 3.16 7.93
N LEU A 183 11.06 4.28 7.20
CA LEU A 183 10.17 5.42 7.41
C LEU A 183 8.71 5.11 7.07
N ALA A 184 8.44 4.37 5.99
CA ALA A 184 7.08 4.11 5.55
C ALA A 184 6.48 2.83 6.17
N TRP A 185 7.27 1.77 6.41
CA TRP A 185 6.79 0.50 6.99
C TRP A 185 7.11 0.36 8.49
N GLY A 186 8.10 1.11 9.01
CA GLY A 186 8.59 1.04 10.39
C GLY A 186 9.69 0.02 10.57
N GLU A 187 10.52 0.21 11.61
CA GLU A 187 11.72 -0.58 11.91
C GLU A 187 11.46 -2.09 12.09
N GLU A 188 10.29 -2.45 12.61
CA GLU A 188 9.92 -3.86 12.86
C GLU A 188 9.52 -4.62 11.58
N ASN A 189 9.29 -3.91 10.46
CA ASN A 189 8.82 -4.50 9.22
C ASN A 189 9.99 -4.68 8.24
N LYS A 190 10.35 -5.94 7.99
CA LYS A 190 11.38 -6.32 7.00
C LYS A 190 10.77 -6.44 5.59
N ALA A 191 10.16 -5.37 5.08
CA ALA A 191 9.69 -5.37 3.71
C ALA A 191 10.87 -5.45 2.73
N ASP A 192 10.66 -6.10 1.58
CA ASP A 192 11.66 -6.12 0.51
C ASP A 192 11.82 -4.71 -0.08
N THR A 193 13.06 -4.24 -0.16
CA THR A 193 13.37 -2.90 -0.70
C THR A 193 12.92 -2.70 -2.14
N LYS A 194 12.74 -3.76 -2.91
CA LYS A 194 12.17 -3.72 -4.28
C LYS A 194 10.78 -3.09 -4.32
N ILE A 195 10.01 -3.16 -3.21
CA ILE A 195 8.68 -2.55 -3.14
C ILE A 195 8.76 -1.02 -3.30
N ILE A 196 9.88 -0.42 -2.93
CA ILE A 196 10.12 1.02 -3.13
C ILE A 196 10.15 1.33 -4.63
N ASP A 197 10.95 0.60 -5.42
CA ASP A 197 11.10 0.85 -6.85
C ASP A 197 9.76 0.78 -7.59
N VAL A 198 8.92 -0.17 -7.20
CA VAL A 198 7.56 -0.32 -7.75
C VAL A 198 6.68 0.88 -7.41
N ASN A 199 6.67 1.29 -6.15
CA ASN A 199 5.86 2.45 -5.73
C ASN A 199 6.37 3.76 -6.35
N ILE A 200 7.69 3.95 -6.45
CA ILE A 200 8.27 5.10 -7.15
C ILE A 200 7.82 5.14 -8.62
N ARG A 201 7.86 4.00 -9.32
CA ARG A 201 7.37 3.91 -10.70
C ARG A 201 5.90 4.30 -10.81
N ARG A 202 5.04 3.79 -9.89
CA ARG A 202 3.61 4.11 -9.86
C ARG A 202 3.36 5.59 -9.54
N ILE A 203 4.06 6.13 -8.56
CA ILE A 203 3.99 7.55 -8.23
C ILE A 203 4.33 8.39 -9.46
N ARG A 204 5.47 8.12 -10.11
CA ARG A 204 5.86 8.82 -11.34
C ARG A 204 4.81 8.76 -12.43
N ALA A 205 4.20 7.58 -12.64
CA ALA A 205 3.12 7.43 -13.63
C ALA A 205 1.90 8.32 -13.35
N LYS A 206 1.70 8.73 -12.09
CA LYS A 206 0.56 9.58 -11.67
C LYS A 206 0.90 11.07 -11.63
N ILE A 207 2.16 11.44 -11.39
CA ILE A 207 2.54 12.83 -11.12
C ILE A 207 3.40 13.47 -12.21
N GLU A 208 4.21 12.68 -12.92
CA GLU A 208 5.15 13.17 -13.93
C GLU A 208 4.49 13.21 -15.31
N ASP A 209 4.82 14.23 -16.09
CA ASP A 209 4.38 14.30 -17.49
C ASP A 209 5.09 13.25 -18.34
N ASN A 210 6.36 12.95 -17.99
CA ASN A 210 7.13 11.85 -18.58
C ASN A 210 7.79 11.01 -17.46
N PRO A 211 7.22 9.85 -17.06
CA PRO A 211 7.77 9.00 -16.00
C PRO A 211 9.20 8.51 -16.22
N ALA A 212 9.67 8.45 -17.48
CA ALA A 212 11.05 8.06 -17.83
C ALA A 212 12.06 9.19 -17.68
N LYS A 213 11.58 10.44 -17.66
CA LYS A 213 12.38 11.65 -17.41
C LYS A 213 11.65 12.49 -16.35
N PRO A 214 11.69 12.07 -15.10
CA PRO A 214 10.93 12.73 -14.04
C PRO A 214 11.48 14.12 -13.75
N ASP A 215 10.58 15.07 -13.53
CA ASP A 215 10.90 16.46 -13.19
C ASP A 215 10.90 16.70 -11.67
N TYR A 216 10.27 15.79 -10.89
CA TYR A 216 10.08 15.97 -9.45
C TYR A 216 10.67 14.83 -8.62
N LEU A 217 10.44 13.58 -9.00
CA LEU A 217 10.87 12.42 -8.21
C LEU A 217 12.04 11.72 -8.91
N HIS A 218 13.27 12.13 -8.55
CA HIS A 218 14.50 11.72 -9.22
C HIS A 218 15.10 10.43 -8.67
N THR A 219 15.85 9.71 -9.53
CA THR A 219 16.75 8.63 -9.12
C THR A 219 18.12 9.23 -8.85
N VAL A 220 18.63 9.02 -7.64
CA VAL A 220 20.00 9.36 -7.27
C VAL A 220 20.85 8.09 -7.38
N TRP A 221 21.63 7.99 -8.44
CA TRP A 221 22.42 6.79 -8.75
C TRP A 221 23.36 6.41 -7.61
N GLY A 222 23.34 5.15 -7.21
CA GLY A 222 24.14 4.64 -6.10
C GLY A 222 23.58 4.94 -4.70
N VAL A 223 22.49 5.72 -4.60
CA VAL A 223 21.83 6.06 -3.33
C VAL A 223 20.39 5.55 -3.31
N GLY A 224 19.50 6.13 -4.10
CA GLY A 224 18.09 5.81 -4.08
C GLY A 224 17.25 6.88 -4.76
N TYR A 225 16.42 7.62 -4.02
CA TYR A 225 15.44 8.56 -4.57
C TYR A 225 15.43 9.90 -3.83
N ARG A 226 15.07 10.95 -4.56
CA ARG A 226 14.98 12.33 -4.06
C ARG A 226 13.81 13.04 -4.73
N TRP A 227 13.11 13.87 -3.98
CA TRP A 227 12.14 14.84 -4.47
C TRP A 227 12.82 16.21 -4.59
N GLY A 228 12.48 16.98 -5.63
CA GLY A 228 13.04 18.30 -5.89
C GLY A 228 13.88 18.36 -7.16
N GLU A 229 14.36 19.55 -7.52
CA GLU A 229 15.17 19.79 -8.72
C GLU A 229 16.56 19.14 -8.68
#